data_0948def049e392ec75faba75b028d421
#
_entry.id   0948def049e392ec75faba75b028d421
#
_cell.length_a   1.000
_cell.length_b   1.000
_cell.length_c   1.000
_cell.angle_alpha   90.00
_cell.angle_beta   90.00
_cell.angle_gamma   90.00
#
_symmetry.space_group_name_H-M   'P 1'
#
loop_
_entity.id
_entity.type
_entity.pdbx_description
1 polymer ?
#
loop_
_entity_poly.entity_id
_entity_poly.type
_entity_poly.pdbx_seq_one_letter_code
_entity_poly.pdbx_strand_id
1 'polypeptide(L)'
;MLFTLKAIGALGTLPELIDKKLPEEKRTEIREGFEKVVDVAPIQIAESVIDVCREFARRLLAAWLPTVGVADAAGKDLGDLIRKVPEQRVGVANAASIINRLHPRGKSAEQERQAKKGQEIRALSNEDASLAVLLIGFLLRDFGWAA
;
A
#
# COMPACT_ATOMS: atom_id res chain seq x y z
N MET A 1 3.35 21.68 -3.66
CA MET A 1 4.45 21.84 -2.70
C MET A 1 3.98 21.76 -1.26
N LEU A 2 3.02 22.62 -0.87
CA LEU A 2 2.54 22.61 0.51
C LEU A 2 1.98 21.27 0.96
N PHE A 3 1.20 20.61 0.13
CA PHE A 3 0.62 19.33 0.51
C PHE A 3 1.66 18.21 0.57
N THR A 4 2.72 18.29 -0.24
CA THR A 4 3.84 17.35 -0.16
C THR A 4 4.56 17.48 1.17
N LEU A 5 4.83 18.71 1.59
CA LEU A 5 5.42 18.98 2.90
C LEU A 5 4.52 18.51 4.03
N LYS A 6 3.21 18.70 3.87
CA LYS A 6 2.23 18.24 4.85
C LYS A 6 2.26 16.72 5.01
N ALA A 7 2.28 15.98 3.92
CA ALA A 7 2.35 14.52 3.95
C ALA A 7 3.66 14.05 4.60
N ILE A 8 4.78 14.65 4.24
CA ILE A 8 6.09 14.35 4.81
C ILE A 8 6.08 14.61 6.31
N GLY A 9 5.58 15.78 6.73
CA GLY A 9 5.56 16.15 8.13
C GLY A 9 4.64 15.29 8.98
N ALA A 10 3.54 14.81 8.42
CA ALA A 10 2.54 14.04 9.16
C ALA A 10 2.90 12.57 9.30
N LEU A 11 3.31 11.90 8.23
CA LEU A 11 3.46 10.44 8.20
C LEU A 11 4.74 9.97 7.53
N GLY A 12 5.71 10.86 7.33
CA GLY A 12 6.96 10.52 6.67
C GLY A 12 6.92 10.84 5.19
N THR A 13 7.82 10.26 4.44
CA THR A 13 8.09 10.66 3.07
C THR A 13 7.25 9.86 2.07
N LEU A 14 6.42 10.55 1.31
CA LEU A 14 5.76 9.99 0.13
C LEU A 14 6.42 10.62 -1.10
N PRO A 15 7.03 9.78 -1.99
CA PRO A 15 7.75 10.31 -3.15
C PRO A 15 6.79 10.90 -4.20
N GLU A 16 7.30 11.76 -5.06
CA GLU A 16 6.53 12.26 -6.19
C GLU A 16 6.48 11.22 -7.30
N LEU A 17 5.29 11.07 -7.89
CA LEU A 17 5.11 10.19 -9.04
C LEU A 17 5.82 10.75 -10.27
N ILE A 18 6.39 9.86 -11.07
CA ILE A 18 6.95 10.20 -12.38
C ILE A 18 5.94 9.73 -13.42
N ASP A 19 5.04 10.61 -13.82
CA ASP A 19 3.89 10.27 -14.67
C ASP A 19 4.28 9.48 -15.93
N LYS A 20 5.32 9.89 -16.60
CA LYS A 20 5.76 9.22 -17.83
C LYS A 20 6.26 7.79 -17.62
N LYS A 21 6.56 7.40 -16.39
CA LYS A 21 7.00 6.04 -16.05
C LYS A 21 5.84 5.11 -15.71
N LEU A 22 4.66 5.66 -15.44
CA LEU A 22 3.49 4.87 -15.13
C LEU A 22 2.97 4.17 -16.40
N PRO A 23 2.41 2.94 -16.26
CA PRO A 23 1.73 2.29 -17.37
C PRO A 23 0.61 3.20 -17.91
N GLU A 24 0.60 3.43 -19.20
CA GLU A 24 -0.28 4.43 -19.81
C GLU A 24 -1.76 4.17 -19.50
N GLU A 25 -2.20 2.92 -19.61
CA GLU A 25 -3.61 2.58 -19.37
C GLU A 25 -4.00 2.69 -17.89
N LYS A 26 -3.03 2.69 -16.98
CA LYS A 26 -3.25 2.74 -15.55
C LYS A 26 -2.87 4.06 -14.91
N ARG A 27 -2.38 5.00 -15.70
CA ARG A 27 -1.84 6.27 -15.20
C ARG A 27 -2.84 7.05 -14.35
N THR A 28 -4.06 7.21 -14.85
CA THR A 28 -5.11 7.94 -14.14
C THR A 28 -5.48 7.23 -12.84
N GLU A 29 -5.66 5.92 -12.88
CA GLU A 29 -6.01 5.11 -11.71
C GLU A 29 -4.94 5.20 -10.63
N ILE A 30 -3.67 5.10 -11.02
CA ILE A 30 -2.55 5.17 -10.08
C ILE A 30 -2.46 6.56 -9.46
N ARG A 31 -2.60 7.60 -10.28
CA ARG A 31 -2.57 8.97 -9.79
C ARG A 31 -3.70 9.26 -8.80
N GLU A 32 -4.91 8.82 -9.11
CA GLU A 32 -6.06 8.98 -8.20
C GLU A 32 -5.83 8.26 -6.88
N GLY A 33 -5.31 7.04 -6.92
CA GLY A 33 -4.99 6.29 -5.71
C GLY A 33 -3.91 6.96 -4.88
N PHE A 34 -2.87 7.48 -5.53
CA PHE A 34 -1.81 8.22 -4.88
C PHE A 34 -2.34 9.47 -4.17
N GLU A 35 -3.14 10.26 -4.89
CA GLU A 35 -3.73 11.48 -4.32
C GLU A 35 -4.63 11.16 -3.13
N LYS A 36 -5.35 10.06 -3.18
CA LYS A 36 -6.18 9.64 -2.05
C LYS A 36 -5.35 9.33 -0.82
N VAL A 37 -4.21 8.67 -0.97
CA VAL A 37 -3.30 8.43 0.17
C VAL A 37 -2.80 9.76 0.72
N VAL A 38 -2.36 10.67 -0.15
CA VAL A 38 -1.88 12.00 0.27
C VAL A 38 -2.96 12.76 1.05
N ASP A 39 -4.20 12.70 0.58
CA ASP A 39 -5.30 13.44 1.20
C ASP A 39 -5.71 12.86 2.55
N VAL A 40 -5.75 11.54 2.70
CA VAL A 40 -6.24 10.93 3.93
C VAL A 40 -5.17 10.78 5.00
N ALA A 41 -3.91 10.57 4.61
CA ALA A 41 -2.83 10.24 5.54
C ALA A 41 -2.68 11.23 6.70
N PRO A 42 -2.73 12.56 6.48
CA PRO A 42 -2.51 13.51 7.58
C PRO A 42 -3.72 13.75 8.47
N ILE A 43 -4.93 13.34 8.09
CA ILE A 43 -6.16 13.77 8.78
C ILE A 43 -7.08 12.64 9.20
N GLN A 44 -6.90 11.44 8.70
CA GLN A 44 -7.77 10.31 9.01
C GLN A 44 -7.19 9.44 10.12
N ILE A 45 -8.05 8.65 10.76
CA ILE A 45 -7.61 7.68 11.76
C ILE A 45 -6.78 6.57 11.10
N ALA A 46 -5.94 5.90 11.89
CA ALA A 46 -5.01 4.89 11.39
C ALA A 46 -5.70 3.80 10.55
N GLU A 47 -6.84 3.30 10.99
CA GLU A 47 -7.57 2.26 10.26
C GLU A 47 -7.94 2.71 8.85
N SER A 48 -8.44 3.95 8.70
CA SER A 48 -8.81 4.49 7.40
C SER A 48 -7.60 4.68 6.48
N VAL A 49 -6.48 5.14 7.03
CA VAL A 49 -5.23 5.29 6.27
C VAL A 49 -4.76 3.93 5.76
N ILE A 50 -4.77 2.92 6.62
CA ILE A 50 -4.33 1.57 6.26
C ILE A 50 -5.23 0.96 5.19
N ASP A 51 -6.55 1.15 5.29
CA ASP A 51 -7.50 0.66 4.28
C ASP A 51 -7.21 1.28 2.91
N VAL A 52 -6.96 2.59 2.86
CA VAL A 52 -6.63 3.28 1.62
C VAL A 52 -5.30 2.79 1.06
N CYS A 53 -4.29 2.61 1.92
CA CYS A 53 -2.99 2.09 1.49
C CYS A 53 -3.09 0.66 0.96
N ARG A 54 -3.89 -0.18 1.61
CA ARG A 54 -4.10 -1.55 1.16
C ARG A 54 -4.73 -1.59 -0.23
N GLU A 55 -5.79 -0.81 -0.45
CA GLU A 55 -6.44 -0.75 -1.75
C GLU A 55 -5.50 -0.19 -2.82
N PHE A 56 -4.71 0.83 -2.48
CA PHE A 56 -3.74 1.37 -3.41
C PHE A 56 -2.64 0.36 -3.74
N ALA A 57 -2.14 -0.37 -2.73
CA ALA A 57 -1.15 -1.44 -2.96
C ALA A 57 -1.69 -2.50 -3.91
N ARG A 58 -2.97 -2.88 -3.76
CA ARG A 58 -3.62 -3.81 -4.69
C ARG A 58 -3.60 -3.28 -6.11
N ARG A 59 -3.98 -2.03 -6.31
CA ARG A 59 -3.98 -1.40 -7.63
C ARG A 59 -2.57 -1.31 -8.22
N LEU A 60 -1.58 -0.98 -7.38
CA LEU A 60 -0.19 -0.89 -7.81
C LEU A 60 0.32 -2.24 -8.30
N LEU A 61 0.09 -3.30 -7.53
CA LEU A 61 0.53 -4.64 -7.94
C LEU A 61 -0.20 -5.11 -9.21
N ALA A 62 -1.51 -4.88 -9.30
CA ALA A 62 -2.28 -5.25 -10.47
C ALA A 62 -1.77 -4.55 -11.74
N ALA A 63 -1.32 -3.29 -11.61
CA ALA A 63 -0.77 -2.54 -12.73
C ALA A 63 0.68 -2.94 -13.04
N TRP A 64 1.46 -3.30 -12.03
CA TRP A 64 2.88 -3.59 -12.18
C TRP A 64 3.15 -5.02 -12.68
N LEU A 65 2.43 -6.01 -12.19
CA LEU A 65 2.68 -7.42 -12.53
C LEU A 65 2.72 -7.69 -14.04
N PRO A 66 1.78 -7.14 -14.85
CA PRO A 66 1.89 -7.33 -16.30
C PRO A 66 3.19 -6.78 -16.90
N THR A 67 3.77 -5.73 -16.30
CA THR A 67 5.02 -5.13 -16.81
C THR A 67 6.22 -6.05 -16.61
N VAL A 68 6.12 -7.02 -15.71
CA VAL A 68 7.18 -8.01 -15.47
C VAL A 68 6.77 -9.41 -15.96
N GLY A 69 5.77 -9.48 -16.84
CA GLY A 69 5.41 -10.72 -17.53
C GLY A 69 4.39 -11.59 -16.81
N VAL A 70 3.74 -11.10 -15.77
CA VAL A 70 2.73 -11.86 -15.03
C VAL A 70 1.33 -11.48 -15.54
N ALA A 71 0.64 -12.43 -16.14
CA ALA A 71 -0.73 -12.24 -16.63
C ALA A 71 -1.76 -12.42 -15.50
N ASP A 72 -3.03 -12.10 -15.80
CA ASP A 72 -4.18 -12.34 -14.91
C ASP A 72 -4.09 -11.66 -13.54
N ALA A 73 -3.53 -10.45 -13.51
CA ALA A 73 -3.44 -9.68 -12.27
C ALA A 73 -4.73 -8.88 -11.98
N ALA A 74 -5.51 -8.56 -13.00
CA ALA A 74 -6.71 -7.74 -12.84
C ALA A 74 -7.78 -8.46 -12.03
N GLY A 75 -8.43 -7.72 -11.13
CA GLY A 75 -9.54 -8.24 -10.34
C GLY A 75 -9.16 -9.16 -9.19
N LYS A 76 -7.89 -9.40 -8.95
CA LYS A 76 -7.43 -10.22 -7.83
C LYS A 76 -7.32 -9.39 -6.55
N ASP A 77 -7.46 -10.06 -5.40
CA ASP A 77 -7.20 -9.38 -4.14
C ASP A 77 -5.68 -9.25 -3.89
N LEU A 78 -5.32 -8.48 -2.88
CA LEU A 78 -3.91 -8.21 -2.59
C LEU A 78 -3.14 -9.48 -2.24
N GLY A 79 -3.73 -10.37 -1.46
CA GLY A 79 -3.09 -11.64 -1.09
C GLY A 79 -2.75 -12.49 -2.32
N ASP A 80 -3.69 -12.58 -3.26
CA ASP A 80 -3.46 -13.32 -4.51
C ASP A 80 -2.36 -12.68 -5.35
N LEU A 81 -2.34 -11.36 -5.43
CA LEU A 81 -1.31 -10.63 -6.19
C LEU A 81 0.08 -10.81 -5.59
N ILE A 82 0.18 -10.81 -4.25
CA ILE A 82 1.45 -11.03 -3.56
C ILE A 82 2.05 -12.38 -3.96
N ARG A 83 1.22 -13.41 -4.04
CA ARG A 83 1.69 -14.75 -4.43
C ARG A 83 2.21 -14.81 -5.86
N LYS A 84 1.85 -13.86 -6.70
CA LYS A 84 2.29 -13.78 -8.09
C LYS A 84 3.57 -12.97 -8.28
N VAL A 85 4.08 -12.32 -7.24
CA VAL A 85 5.30 -11.52 -7.32
C VAL A 85 6.49 -12.46 -7.61
N PRO A 86 7.33 -12.14 -8.62
CA PRO A 86 8.51 -12.97 -8.92
C PRO A 86 9.47 -13.06 -7.73
N GLU A 87 10.11 -14.22 -7.58
CA GLU A 87 11.03 -14.47 -6.47
C GLU A 87 12.17 -13.45 -6.37
N GLN A 88 12.64 -12.94 -7.50
CA GLN A 88 13.69 -11.95 -7.55
C GLN A 88 13.27 -10.61 -6.95
N ARG A 89 11.99 -10.40 -6.79
CA ARG A 89 11.41 -9.14 -6.28
C ARG A 89 10.83 -9.33 -4.88
N VAL A 90 11.58 -10.04 -4.03
CA VAL A 90 11.14 -10.36 -2.66
C VAL A 90 10.81 -9.12 -1.84
N GLY A 91 11.49 -8.00 -2.06
CA GLY A 91 11.19 -6.75 -1.37
C GLY A 91 9.77 -6.26 -1.64
N VAL A 92 9.31 -6.38 -2.87
CA VAL A 92 7.94 -6.04 -3.26
C VAL A 92 6.94 -6.92 -2.52
N ALA A 93 7.16 -8.24 -2.53
CA ALA A 93 6.28 -9.18 -1.84
C ALA A 93 6.23 -8.90 -0.34
N ASN A 94 7.37 -8.63 0.28
CA ASN A 94 7.44 -8.35 1.71
C ASN A 94 6.72 -7.05 2.08
N ALA A 95 6.95 -5.98 1.33
CA ALA A 95 6.30 -4.70 1.58
C ALA A 95 4.78 -4.82 1.47
N ALA A 96 4.30 -5.42 0.40
CA ALA A 96 2.87 -5.63 0.19
C ALA A 96 2.27 -6.54 1.27
N SER A 97 3.00 -7.56 1.70
CA SER A 97 2.56 -8.47 2.76
C SER A 97 2.37 -7.75 4.09
N ILE A 98 3.27 -6.82 4.44
CA ILE A 98 3.13 -6.04 5.68
C ILE A 98 1.86 -5.19 5.61
N ILE A 99 1.64 -4.48 4.51
CA ILE A 99 0.43 -3.68 4.32
C ILE A 99 -0.81 -4.56 4.47
N ASN A 100 -0.81 -5.73 3.83
CA ASN A 100 -1.94 -6.65 3.87
C ASN A 100 -2.20 -7.17 5.28
N ARG A 101 -1.17 -7.40 6.06
CA ARG A 101 -1.30 -7.89 7.45
C ARG A 101 -1.78 -6.82 8.41
N LEU A 102 -1.48 -5.56 8.14
CA LEU A 102 -1.97 -4.46 8.96
C LEU A 102 -3.49 -4.30 8.86
N HIS A 103 -4.03 -4.53 7.67
CA HIS A 103 -5.46 -4.34 7.41
C HIS A 103 -6.38 -5.13 8.34
N PRO A 104 -6.19 -6.45 8.57
CA PRO A 104 -7.09 -7.22 9.42
C PRO A 104 -7.06 -6.83 10.90
N ARG A 105 -5.99 -6.21 11.38
CA ARG A 105 -5.86 -5.84 12.80
C ARG A 105 -6.97 -4.91 13.27
N GLY A 106 -7.52 -4.08 12.36
CA GLY A 106 -8.63 -3.20 12.66
C GLY A 106 -10.00 -3.88 12.62
N LYS A 107 -10.06 -5.15 12.22
CA LYS A 107 -11.32 -5.87 12.08
C LYS A 107 -11.61 -6.70 13.33
N SER A 108 -12.85 -6.63 13.82
CA SER A 108 -13.28 -7.36 15.00
C SER A 108 -13.07 -8.87 14.87
N ALA A 109 -13.38 -9.43 13.72
CA ALA A 109 -13.21 -10.87 13.46
C ALA A 109 -11.75 -11.31 13.61
N GLU A 110 -10.81 -10.51 13.13
CA GLU A 110 -9.40 -10.82 13.24
C GLU A 110 -8.91 -10.70 14.67
N GLN A 111 -9.40 -9.69 15.40
CA GLN A 111 -9.07 -9.52 16.81
C GLN A 111 -9.55 -10.71 17.63
N GLU A 112 -10.76 -11.20 17.39
CA GLU A 112 -11.28 -12.40 18.05
C GLU A 112 -10.45 -13.63 17.72
N ARG A 113 -10.04 -13.78 16.46
CA ARG A 113 -9.22 -14.90 16.02
C ARG A 113 -7.85 -14.90 16.72
N GLN A 114 -7.25 -13.73 16.85
CA GLN A 114 -5.97 -13.56 17.54
C GLN A 114 -6.10 -13.91 19.02
N ALA A 115 -7.16 -13.48 19.65
CA ALA A 115 -7.44 -13.78 21.06
C ALA A 115 -7.61 -15.28 21.28
N LYS A 116 -8.35 -15.97 20.40
CA LYS A 116 -8.55 -17.43 20.49
C LYS A 116 -7.25 -18.21 20.34
N LYS A 117 -6.29 -17.68 19.57
CA LYS A 117 -4.98 -18.31 19.38
C LYS A 117 -3.98 -17.94 20.47
N GLY A 118 -4.38 -17.15 21.46
CA GLY A 118 -3.50 -16.67 22.51
C GLY A 118 -2.53 -15.60 22.02
N GLN A 119 -2.80 -14.97 20.89
CA GLN A 119 -2.01 -13.89 20.37
C GLN A 119 -2.39 -12.56 21.03
N GLU A 120 -1.41 -11.68 21.16
CA GLU A 120 -1.66 -10.36 21.69
C GLU A 120 -2.58 -9.57 20.76
N ILE A 121 -3.64 -8.98 21.33
CA ILE A 121 -4.51 -8.08 20.59
C ILE A 121 -3.90 -6.68 20.66
N ARG A 122 -3.62 -6.10 19.52
CA ARG A 122 -3.04 -4.76 19.44
C ARG A 122 -3.89 -3.91 18.50
N ALA A 123 -4.39 -2.79 19.01
CA ALA A 123 -5.08 -1.82 18.16
C ALA A 123 -4.12 -1.19 17.15
N LEU A 124 -4.65 -0.76 16.03
CA LEU A 124 -3.87 -0.01 15.04
C LEU A 124 -3.46 1.34 15.61
N SER A 125 -2.22 1.73 15.33
CA SER A 125 -1.64 2.98 15.81
C SER A 125 -1.26 3.89 14.64
N ASN A 126 -0.90 5.14 14.98
CA ASN A 126 -0.37 6.07 13.97
C ASN A 126 0.95 5.56 13.37
N GLU A 127 1.74 4.82 14.12
CA GLU A 127 2.97 4.19 13.62
C GLU A 127 2.64 3.13 12.57
N ASP A 128 1.57 2.38 12.74
CA ASP A 128 1.12 1.42 11.72
C ASP A 128 0.70 2.14 10.44
N ALA A 129 -0.02 3.24 10.56
CA ALA A 129 -0.41 4.06 9.42
C ALA A 129 0.82 4.65 8.72
N SER A 130 1.77 5.18 9.48
CA SER A 130 3.03 5.71 8.95
C SER A 130 3.80 4.63 8.19
N LEU A 131 3.87 3.43 8.74
CA LEU A 131 4.52 2.30 8.09
C LEU A 131 3.85 1.97 6.76
N ALA A 132 2.52 1.92 6.73
CA ALA A 132 1.80 1.64 5.49
C ALA A 132 2.11 2.67 4.41
N VAL A 133 2.13 3.96 4.76
CA VAL A 133 2.48 5.04 3.81
C VAL A 133 3.92 4.90 3.32
N LEU A 134 4.86 4.62 4.23
CA LEU A 134 6.26 4.40 3.86
C LEU A 134 6.41 3.23 2.89
N LEU A 135 5.67 2.16 3.12
CA LEU A 135 5.72 0.98 2.24
C LEU A 135 5.12 1.25 0.88
N ILE A 136 4.09 2.07 0.79
CA ILE A 136 3.58 2.56 -0.50
C ILE A 136 4.70 3.30 -1.25
N GLY A 137 5.41 4.19 -0.56
CA GLY A 137 6.56 4.90 -1.15
C GLY A 137 7.64 3.96 -1.64
N PHE A 138 7.94 2.92 -0.84
CA PHE A 138 8.89 1.89 -1.24
C PHE A 138 8.46 1.18 -2.52
N LEU A 139 7.20 0.75 -2.61
CA LEU A 139 6.68 0.07 -3.80
C LEU A 139 6.81 0.95 -5.03
N LEU A 140 6.40 2.21 -4.94
CA LEU A 140 6.47 3.14 -6.05
C LEU A 140 7.90 3.35 -6.55
N ARG A 141 8.85 3.48 -5.62
CA ARG A 141 10.27 3.63 -5.98
C ARG A 141 10.83 2.36 -6.58
N ASP A 142 10.48 1.22 -6.00
CA ASP A 142 11.00 -0.07 -6.48
C ASP A 142 10.47 -0.41 -7.87
N PHE A 143 9.27 0.04 -8.21
CA PHE A 143 8.71 -0.10 -9.56
C PHE A 143 9.33 0.90 -10.55
N GLY A 144 10.04 1.91 -10.07
CA GLY A 144 10.57 2.98 -10.91
C GLY A 144 9.54 4.04 -11.27
N TRP A 145 8.43 4.11 -10.53
CA TRP A 145 7.31 5.01 -10.82
C TRP A 145 7.34 6.30 -10.00
N ALA A 146 8.26 6.40 -9.09
CA ALA A 146 8.43 7.60 -8.26
C ALA A 146 9.91 7.88 -8.01
N ALA A 147 10.17 9.13 -7.69
CA ALA A 147 11.54 9.61 -7.42
C ALA A 147 12.13 9.05 -6.12
#